data_9dab79503061a352b9a87500cc84c6f5
#
_entry.id   9dab79503061a352b9a87500cc84c6f5
#
_cell.length_a   1.000
_cell.length_b   1.000
_cell.length_c   1.000
_cell.angle_alpha   90.00
_cell.angle_beta   90.00
_cell.angle_gamma   90.00
#
_symmetry.space_group_name_H-M   'P 1'
#
loop_
_entity.id
_entity.type
_entity.pdbx_description
1 polymer ?
#
loop_
_entity_poly.entity_id
_entity_poly.type
_entity_poly.pdbx_seq_one_letter_code
_entity_poly.pdbx_strand_id
1 'polypeptide(L)'
;MANDLCVFCGQKPGIFRDTTVRCGDTLQFACMACERDLTGLSELDRCRRALIRGIAVEPEKLRERIELITKSENHRPKCLRCGSELTFVEEQTLDNNPLRDSIFSDSFDVLPAYCKTCGKYELFNPAVIRKNKYLAYLIDKDTKA
;
A
#
# COMPACT_ATOMS: atom_id res chain seq x y z
N MET A 1 6.30 5.96 -29.53
CA MET A 1 7.44 6.87 -29.22
C MET A 1 7.41 7.12 -27.74
N ALA A 2 8.42 6.68 -27.01
CA ALA A 2 8.53 6.98 -25.58
C ALA A 2 8.65 8.51 -25.43
N ASN A 3 7.82 9.11 -24.61
CA ASN A 3 7.92 10.51 -24.29
C ASN A 3 9.26 10.73 -23.56
N ASP A 4 10.24 11.32 -24.25
CA ASP A 4 11.53 11.69 -23.69
C ASP A 4 11.42 12.84 -22.66
N LEU A 5 10.22 13.13 -22.18
CA LEU A 5 9.95 14.23 -21.26
C LEU A 5 9.69 13.69 -19.85
N CYS A 6 10.24 14.35 -18.87
CA CYS A 6 9.94 14.10 -17.47
C CYS A 6 8.43 14.26 -17.21
N VAL A 7 7.77 13.19 -16.74
CA VAL A 7 6.33 13.19 -16.48
C VAL A 7 5.92 14.26 -15.45
N PHE A 8 6.82 14.60 -14.53
CA PHE A 8 6.53 15.51 -13.42
C PHE A 8 6.78 16.98 -13.73
N CYS A 9 7.83 17.33 -14.48
CA CYS A 9 8.13 18.73 -14.82
C CYS A 9 7.96 19.08 -16.31
N GLY A 10 7.82 18.08 -17.19
CA GLY A 10 7.68 18.27 -18.63
C GLY A 10 8.97 18.66 -19.33
N GLN A 11 10.11 18.70 -18.64
CA GLN A 11 11.39 19.03 -19.24
C GLN A 11 12.06 17.78 -19.83
N LYS A 12 12.83 17.98 -20.90
CA LYS A 12 13.70 16.92 -21.43
C LYS A 12 14.90 16.78 -20.53
N PRO A 13 15.15 15.62 -19.90
CA PRO A 13 16.37 15.40 -19.13
C PRO A 13 17.60 15.51 -20.04
N GLY A 14 18.68 16.02 -19.49
CA GLY A 14 19.97 16.01 -20.19
C GLY A 14 20.50 14.57 -20.31
N ILE A 15 21.44 14.34 -21.23
CA ILE A 15 22.13 13.06 -21.40
C ILE A 15 22.66 12.60 -20.03
N PHE A 16 22.34 11.36 -19.61
CA PHE A 16 22.67 10.76 -18.31
C PHE A 16 21.94 11.32 -17.07
N ARG A 17 20.79 11.99 -17.23
CA ARG A 17 20.01 12.56 -16.11
C ARG A 17 18.56 12.09 -16.04
N ASP A 18 18.28 10.98 -16.69
CA ASP A 18 16.98 10.32 -16.67
C ASP A 18 16.95 9.19 -15.63
N THR A 19 15.82 9.05 -15.01
CA THR A 19 15.53 8.02 -14.03
C THR A 19 14.05 7.66 -14.09
N THR A 20 13.62 6.72 -13.27
CA THR A 20 12.22 6.34 -13.14
C THR A 20 11.75 6.45 -11.70
N VAL A 21 10.51 6.88 -11.53
CA VAL A 21 9.82 6.94 -10.24
C VAL A 21 8.68 5.95 -10.24
N ARG A 22 8.64 5.08 -9.25
CA ARG A 22 7.54 4.14 -9.08
C ARG A 22 6.30 4.86 -8.57
N CYS A 23 5.20 4.73 -9.31
CA CYS A 23 3.88 5.23 -8.98
C CYS A 23 2.90 4.05 -9.03
N GLY A 24 2.64 3.43 -7.88
CA GLY A 24 1.91 2.17 -7.82
C GLY A 24 2.64 1.05 -8.54
N ASP A 25 1.95 0.41 -9.47
CA ASP A 25 2.48 -0.68 -10.29
C ASP A 25 3.15 -0.19 -11.59
N THR A 26 3.21 1.13 -11.81
CA THR A 26 3.79 1.74 -13.00
C THR A 26 5.11 2.44 -12.69
N LEU A 27 6.00 2.50 -13.69
CA LEU A 27 7.22 3.29 -13.65
C LEU A 27 7.03 4.52 -14.55
N GLN A 28 7.22 5.70 -13.96
CA GLN A 28 7.09 6.98 -14.64
C GLN A 28 8.46 7.57 -14.91
N PHE A 29 8.67 8.06 -16.13
CA PHE A 29 9.93 8.69 -16.52
C PHE A 29 10.12 10.03 -15.79
N ALA A 30 11.27 10.22 -15.14
CA ALA A 30 11.57 11.39 -14.34
C ALA A 30 12.98 11.91 -14.61
N CYS A 31 13.18 13.22 -14.43
CA CYS A 31 14.54 13.75 -14.29
C CYS A 31 15.02 13.59 -12.84
N MET A 32 16.33 13.55 -12.62
CA MET A 32 16.94 13.36 -11.29
C MET A 32 16.48 14.40 -10.25
N ALA A 33 16.19 15.64 -10.67
CA ALA A 33 15.68 16.66 -9.76
C ALA A 33 14.29 16.28 -9.24
N CYS A 34 13.38 15.91 -10.16
CA CYS A 34 12.03 15.44 -9.77
C CYS A 34 12.07 14.16 -8.96
N GLU A 35 12.91 13.18 -9.30
CA GLU A 35 13.06 11.96 -8.49
C GLU A 35 13.43 12.30 -7.05
N ARG A 36 14.39 13.18 -6.84
CA ARG A 36 14.81 13.60 -5.50
C ARG A 36 13.68 14.26 -4.72
N ASP A 37 12.93 15.15 -5.38
CA ASP A 37 11.77 15.83 -4.76
C ASP A 37 10.62 14.87 -4.42
N LEU A 38 10.50 13.76 -5.18
CA LEU A 38 9.43 12.79 -5.02
C LEU A 38 9.77 11.67 -4.03
N THR A 39 11.05 11.47 -3.70
CA THR A 39 11.51 10.34 -2.85
C THR A 39 10.88 10.36 -1.46
N GLY A 40 10.61 11.54 -0.88
CA GLY A 40 9.97 11.69 0.44
C GLY A 40 8.44 11.71 0.42
N LEU A 41 7.82 11.65 -0.76
CA LEU A 41 6.36 11.74 -0.88
C LEU A 41 5.68 10.39 -0.75
N SER A 42 4.41 10.42 -0.28
CA SER A 42 3.55 9.25 -0.27
C SER A 42 3.33 8.70 -1.69
N GLU A 43 3.00 7.41 -1.80
CA GLU A 43 2.62 6.79 -3.09
C GLU A 43 1.46 7.55 -3.75
N LEU A 44 0.46 7.93 -2.96
CA LEU A 44 -0.70 8.68 -3.42
C LEU A 44 -0.30 10.01 -4.06
N ASP A 45 0.59 10.76 -3.43
CA ASP A 45 1.03 12.06 -3.93
C ASP A 45 1.88 11.92 -5.19
N ARG A 46 2.73 10.88 -5.28
CA ARG A 46 3.48 10.57 -6.50
C ARG A 46 2.55 10.24 -7.66
N CYS A 47 1.55 9.39 -7.45
CA CYS A 47 0.56 9.06 -8.49
C CYS A 47 -0.23 10.29 -8.96
N ARG A 48 -0.66 11.15 -8.03
CA ARG A 48 -1.37 12.39 -8.37
C ARG A 48 -0.50 13.34 -9.18
N ARG A 49 0.74 13.55 -8.79
CA ARG A 49 1.68 14.42 -9.51
C ARG A 49 2.00 13.91 -10.91
N ALA A 50 2.08 12.60 -11.11
CA ALA A 50 2.29 12.01 -12.43
C ALA A 50 1.17 12.34 -13.42
N LEU A 51 -0.07 12.53 -12.96
CA LEU A 51 -1.23 12.82 -13.81
C LEU A 51 -1.36 14.29 -14.22
N ILE A 52 -0.71 15.22 -13.53
CA ILE A 52 -0.94 16.68 -13.69
C ILE A 52 -0.71 17.15 -15.14
N ARG A 53 0.29 16.61 -15.82
CA ARG A 53 0.70 17.07 -17.16
C ARG A 53 0.08 16.29 -18.31
N GLY A 54 -0.66 15.22 -18.03
CA GLY A 54 -1.30 14.40 -19.06
C GLY A 54 -0.35 13.57 -19.93
N ILE A 55 0.93 13.44 -19.57
CA ILE A 55 1.95 12.67 -20.28
C ILE A 55 2.41 11.42 -19.51
N ALA A 56 1.65 11.04 -18.49
CA ALA A 56 1.94 9.85 -17.71
C ALA A 56 1.88 8.57 -18.55
N VAL A 57 2.73 7.61 -18.22
CA VAL A 57 2.64 6.25 -18.73
C VAL A 57 1.48 5.54 -18.01
N GLU A 58 0.58 4.91 -18.78
CA GLU A 58 -0.60 4.18 -18.26
C GLU A 58 -1.45 5.01 -17.27
N PRO A 59 -1.98 6.17 -17.67
CA PRO A 59 -2.69 7.09 -16.76
C PRO A 59 -3.92 6.44 -16.10
N GLU A 60 -4.58 5.48 -16.75
CA GLU A 60 -5.73 4.77 -16.18
C GLU A 60 -5.32 3.93 -14.96
N LYS A 61 -4.21 3.22 -15.03
CA LYS A 61 -3.68 2.47 -13.88
C LYS A 61 -3.35 3.40 -12.71
N LEU A 62 -2.84 4.59 -12.98
CA LEU A 62 -2.61 5.60 -11.93
C LEU A 62 -3.91 6.06 -11.29
N ARG A 63 -4.97 6.28 -12.06
CA ARG A 63 -6.30 6.67 -11.53
C ARG A 63 -6.88 5.55 -10.68
N GLU A 64 -6.84 4.30 -11.16
CA GLU A 64 -7.29 3.13 -10.41
C GLU A 64 -6.50 2.97 -9.09
N ARG A 65 -5.18 3.24 -9.12
CA ARG A 65 -4.34 3.17 -7.93
C ARG A 65 -4.68 4.25 -6.91
N ILE A 66 -4.89 5.49 -7.36
CA ILE A 66 -5.34 6.61 -6.52
C ILE A 66 -6.68 6.28 -5.86
N GLU A 67 -7.62 5.74 -6.63
CA GLU A 67 -8.93 5.32 -6.13
C GLU A 67 -8.80 4.21 -5.08
N LEU A 68 -7.99 3.18 -5.36
CA LEU A 68 -7.74 2.08 -4.44
C LEU A 68 -7.20 2.60 -3.11
N ILE A 69 -6.14 3.43 -3.13
CA ILE A 69 -5.51 3.98 -1.93
C ILE A 69 -6.53 4.81 -1.13
N THR A 70 -7.24 5.71 -1.79
CA THR A 70 -8.19 6.62 -1.14
C THR A 70 -9.35 5.85 -0.51
N LYS A 71 -9.94 4.89 -1.25
CA LYS A 71 -11.03 4.07 -0.72
C LYS A 71 -10.56 3.14 0.39
N SER A 72 -9.34 2.61 0.32
CA SER A 72 -8.81 1.72 1.35
C SER A 72 -8.70 2.42 2.69
N GLU A 73 -8.17 3.64 2.74
CA GLU A 73 -8.10 4.40 4.01
C GLU A 73 -9.49 4.67 4.60
N ASN A 74 -10.49 4.91 3.76
CA ASN A 74 -11.87 5.08 4.22
C ASN A 74 -12.50 3.78 4.78
N HIS A 75 -11.96 2.62 4.40
CA HIS A 75 -12.41 1.30 4.89
C HIS A 75 -11.56 0.77 6.04
N ARG A 76 -10.61 1.56 6.55
CA ARG A 76 -9.74 1.13 7.65
C ARG A 76 -10.57 0.77 8.88
N PRO A 77 -10.39 -0.43 9.45
CA PRO A 77 -11.13 -0.86 10.63
C PRO A 77 -10.84 0.08 11.82
N LYS A 78 -11.85 0.29 12.63
CA LYS A 78 -11.75 1.11 13.84
C LYS A 78 -11.80 0.26 15.08
N CYS A 79 -11.02 0.63 16.06
CA CYS A 79 -10.98 -0.02 17.36
C CYS A 79 -12.36 0.05 18.04
N LEU A 80 -12.90 -1.09 18.42
CA LEU A 80 -14.20 -1.18 19.08
C LEU A 80 -14.22 -0.51 20.45
N ARG A 81 -13.04 -0.25 21.07
CA ARG A 81 -12.94 0.37 22.39
C ARG A 81 -12.92 1.90 22.32
N CYS A 82 -12.13 2.49 21.41
CA CYS A 82 -11.88 3.93 21.40
C CYS A 82 -12.17 4.62 20.05
N GLY A 83 -12.60 3.87 19.03
CA GLY A 83 -12.93 4.39 17.71
C GLY A 83 -11.74 4.81 16.85
N SER A 84 -10.49 4.72 17.37
CA SER A 84 -9.29 5.02 16.58
C SER A 84 -9.01 3.94 15.54
N GLU A 85 -8.24 4.29 14.51
CA GLU A 85 -7.87 3.37 13.44
C GLU A 85 -6.98 2.21 13.94
N LEU A 86 -7.21 1.03 13.38
CA LEU A 86 -6.40 -0.16 13.61
C LEU A 86 -5.27 -0.26 12.58
N THR A 87 -4.11 -0.75 13.01
CA THR A 87 -2.96 -1.06 12.17
C THR A 87 -2.78 -2.57 12.13
N PHE A 88 -2.77 -3.16 10.93
CA PHE A 88 -2.55 -4.59 10.77
C PHE A 88 -1.09 -4.98 11.06
N VAL A 89 -0.92 -6.19 11.59
CA VAL A 89 0.38 -6.81 11.85
C VAL A 89 0.51 -8.05 10.98
N GLU A 90 1.69 -8.65 10.95
CA GLU A 90 1.89 -9.90 10.20
C GLU A 90 0.95 -10.99 10.64
N GLU A 91 0.49 -11.77 9.68
CA GLU A 91 -0.36 -12.95 9.87
C GLU A 91 0.35 -13.97 10.75
N GLN A 92 -0.38 -14.58 11.68
CA GLN A 92 0.13 -15.55 12.64
C GLN A 92 -0.71 -16.82 12.61
N THR A 93 -0.05 -17.96 12.76
CA THR A 93 -0.73 -19.24 12.97
C THR A 93 -0.79 -19.53 14.47
N LEU A 94 -1.98 -19.74 14.99
CA LEU A 94 -2.21 -20.14 16.37
C LEU A 94 -2.49 -21.65 16.43
N ASP A 95 -1.69 -22.38 17.21
CA ASP A 95 -1.87 -23.79 17.48
C ASP A 95 -2.70 -23.98 18.76
N ASN A 96 -3.80 -24.69 18.64
CA ASN A 96 -4.66 -24.98 19.79
C ASN A 96 -4.15 -26.17 20.66
N ASN A 97 -3.06 -26.82 20.28
CA ASN A 97 -2.62 -28.02 20.97
C ASN A 97 -1.23 -27.83 21.59
N PRO A 98 -1.11 -27.88 22.93
CA PRO A 98 0.17 -27.88 23.63
C PRO A 98 1.00 -29.16 23.42
N LEU A 99 0.38 -30.21 22.86
CA LEU A 99 1.05 -31.49 22.53
C LEU A 99 1.24 -31.58 21.02
N ARG A 100 2.40 -31.18 20.56
CA ARG A 100 2.81 -31.05 19.14
C ARG A 100 2.68 -32.31 18.27
N ASP A 101 2.36 -33.46 18.86
CA ASP A 101 2.35 -34.78 18.19
C ASP A 101 0.94 -35.36 17.96
N SER A 102 -0.13 -34.58 18.16
CA SER A 102 -1.48 -35.07 17.90
C SER A 102 -1.87 -34.84 16.43
N ILE A 103 -2.32 -35.92 15.77
CA ILE A 103 -2.89 -35.89 14.42
C ILE A 103 -4.16 -35.03 14.26
N PHE A 104 -4.59 -34.37 15.32
CA PHE A 104 -5.74 -33.45 15.39
C PHE A 104 -5.34 -32.07 15.88
N SER A 105 -4.17 -31.55 15.47
CA SER A 105 -3.81 -30.17 15.76
C SER A 105 -4.64 -29.21 14.90
N ASP A 106 -5.65 -28.60 15.47
CA ASP A 106 -6.38 -27.52 14.84
C ASP A 106 -5.55 -26.24 14.93
N SER A 107 -4.73 -25.99 13.90
CA SER A 107 -4.10 -24.70 13.71
C SER A 107 -5.01 -23.79 12.88
N PHE A 108 -5.07 -22.52 13.23
CA PHE A 108 -5.80 -21.53 12.44
C PHE A 108 -5.00 -20.24 12.30
N ASP A 109 -5.12 -19.63 11.12
CA ASP A 109 -4.43 -18.39 10.83
C ASP A 109 -5.26 -17.20 11.31
N VAL A 110 -4.59 -16.26 11.95
CA VAL A 110 -5.16 -15.01 12.42
C VAL A 110 -4.37 -13.84 11.87
N LEU A 111 -5.06 -12.77 11.57
CA LEU A 111 -4.48 -11.48 11.23
C LEU A 111 -4.73 -10.51 12.39
N PRO A 112 -3.70 -10.25 13.22
CA PRO A 112 -3.84 -9.29 14.30
C PRO A 112 -3.86 -7.86 13.76
N ALA A 113 -4.62 -7.00 14.42
CA ALA A 113 -4.51 -5.56 14.26
C ALA A 113 -4.51 -4.89 15.62
N TYR A 114 -3.74 -3.84 15.79
CA TYR A 114 -3.63 -3.15 17.06
C TYR A 114 -4.03 -1.68 16.97
N CYS A 115 -4.54 -1.16 18.05
CA CYS A 115 -4.85 0.24 18.22
C CYS A 115 -3.69 0.99 18.86
N LYS A 116 -3.07 1.92 18.16
CA LYS A 116 -1.97 2.75 18.67
C LYS A 116 -2.40 3.65 19.85
N THR A 117 -3.69 3.98 19.93
CA THR A 117 -4.22 4.90 20.95
C THR A 117 -4.46 4.21 22.29
N CYS A 118 -5.08 3.03 22.30
CA CYS A 118 -5.45 2.35 23.55
C CYS A 118 -4.77 0.99 23.77
N GLY A 119 -3.91 0.56 22.85
CA GLY A 119 -3.15 -0.69 22.93
C GLY A 119 -3.97 -1.98 22.74
N LYS A 120 -5.28 -1.88 22.43
CA LYS A 120 -6.11 -3.07 22.20
C LYS A 120 -5.69 -3.77 20.93
N TYR A 121 -5.67 -5.12 20.97
CA TYR A 121 -5.57 -5.99 19.79
C TYR A 121 -6.92 -6.52 19.40
N GLU A 122 -7.14 -6.66 18.10
CA GLU A 122 -8.29 -7.34 17.48
C GLU A 122 -7.76 -8.38 16.49
N LEU A 123 -8.41 -9.55 16.44
CA LEU A 123 -8.03 -10.65 15.58
C LEU A 123 -9.03 -10.80 14.45
N PHE A 124 -8.55 -10.91 13.24
CA PHE A 124 -9.35 -11.10 12.04
C PHE A 124 -9.02 -12.43 11.38
N ASN A 125 -10.01 -13.02 10.71
CA ASN A 125 -9.77 -14.16 9.83
C ASN A 125 -9.16 -13.67 8.51
N PRO A 126 -7.89 -14.04 8.17
CA PRO A 126 -7.23 -13.53 6.99
C PRO A 126 -7.91 -13.96 5.70
N ALA A 127 -8.46 -15.18 5.62
CA ALA A 127 -9.15 -15.68 4.44
C ALA A 127 -10.44 -14.91 4.13
N VAL A 128 -11.09 -14.35 5.14
CA VAL A 128 -12.31 -13.55 4.99
C VAL A 128 -11.97 -12.10 4.65
N ILE A 129 -11.06 -11.49 5.41
CA ILE A 129 -10.76 -10.06 5.27
C ILE A 129 -10.06 -9.73 3.95
N ARG A 130 -9.20 -10.63 3.44
CA ARG A 130 -8.51 -10.46 2.14
C ARG A 130 -9.42 -10.54 0.91
N LYS A 131 -10.67 -11.01 1.05
CA LYS A 131 -11.67 -10.95 -0.04
C LYS A 131 -12.07 -9.51 -0.39
N ASN A 132 -11.93 -8.58 0.54
CA ASN A 132 -12.14 -7.17 0.29
C ASN A 132 -10.82 -6.54 -0.19
N LYS A 133 -10.78 -6.09 -1.45
CA LYS A 133 -9.58 -5.52 -2.09
C LYS A 133 -9.00 -4.30 -1.35
N TYR A 134 -9.85 -3.51 -0.69
CA TYR A 134 -9.41 -2.33 0.07
C TYR A 134 -8.71 -2.73 1.36
N LEU A 135 -9.25 -3.73 2.06
CA LEU A 135 -8.62 -4.27 3.26
C LEU A 135 -7.35 -5.05 2.93
N ALA A 136 -7.33 -5.82 1.85
CA ALA A 136 -6.13 -6.50 1.37
C ALA A 136 -4.99 -5.50 1.10
N TYR A 137 -5.28 -4.37 0.46
CA TYR A 137 -4.30 -3.29 0.26
C TYR A 137 -3.75 -2.74 1.59
N LEU A 138 -4.61 -2.49 2.58
CA LEU A 138 -4.19 -1.98 3.90
C LEU A 138 -3.31 -2.99 4.64
N ILE A 139 -3.64 -4.27 4.58
CA ILE A 139 -2.83 -5.34 5.16
C ILE A 139 -1.44 -5.32 4.55
N ASP A 140 -1.35 -5.34 3.23
CA ASP A 140 -0.06 -5.34 2.51
C ASP A 140 0.74 -4.06 2.76
N LYS A 141 0.09 -2.91 2.93
CA LYS A 141 0.73 -1.64 3.28
C LYS A 141 1.30 -1.65 4.69
N ASP A 142 0.48 -2.07 5.67
CA ASP A 142 0.84 -2.02 7.08
C ASP A 142 1.92 -3.06 7.45
N THR A 143 1.92 -4.24 6.79
CA THR A 143 2.87 -5.32 7.08
C THR A 143 4.22 -5.19 6.37
N LYS A 144 4.32 -4.33 5.35
CA LYS A 144 5.57 -4.07 4.60
C LYS A 144 6.25 -2.75 4.98
N ALA A 145 5.68 -2.00 5.92
CA ALA A 145 6.15 -0.67 6.32
C ALA A 145 7.35 -0.71 7.28
#